data_76931b1c03e0536082294e1a0f563090
#
_entry.id   76931b1c03e0536082294e1a0f563090
#
_cell.length_a   1.000
_cell.length_b   1.000
_cell.length_c   1.000
_cell.angle_alpha   90.00
_cell.angle_beta   90.00
_cell.angle_gamma   90.00
#
_symmetry.space_group_name_H-M   'P 1'
#
loop_
_entity.id
_entity.type
_entity.pdbx_description
1 polymer ?
#
loop_
_entity_poly.entity_id
_entity_poly.type
_entity_poly.pdbx_seq_one_letter_code
_entity_poly.pdbx_strand_id
1 'polypeptide(L)'
;MLMGDTCTRGCRFCMVKSGNPHGVLDIFEPVKVAEAIADLGLRYVVITSVDRDDLPDGGADHFASTIRAIKRRDPDVITEVLIPDFQGNLDDVKKVVDARPEVIAHNIETTRRLTSLVRDPRATYEQSLHILKSIKDLKPSIYTKSSIMMGLGELEPDVISAMKDLRAADVSILTLGQYLRPSKGHVPVSEYLSPERFEHYRHLAEELGFLYVASGPFVRSSYRAGEFFLEALIRKKKLTANN
;
A
#
# COMPACT_ATOMS: atom_id res chain seq x y z
N MET A 1 0.44 -12.38 2.49
CA MET A 1 0.50 -11.95 1.07
C MET A 1 -0.39 -12.89 0.29
N LEU A 2 -1.33 -12.37 -0.46
CA LEU A 2 -2.31 -13.13 -1.23
C LEU A 2 -1.77 -13.53 -2.61
N MET A 3 -2.42 -14.52 -3.22
CA MET A 3 -2.27 -14.93 -4.62
C MET A 3 -0.89 -15.48 -4.98
N GLY A 4 -0.20 -16.06 -3.99
CA GLY A 4 1.06 -16.78 -4.19
C GLY A 4 2.31 -15.89 -4.07
N ASP A 5 3.42 -16.39 -4.61
CA ASP A 5 4.78 -15.84 -4.45
C ASP A 5 5.40 -15.32 -5.76
N THR A 6 4.66 -15.40 -6.87
CA THR A 6 5.15 -15.05 -8.21
C THR A 6 4.38 -13.84 -8.73
N CYS A 7 5.11 -12.73 -8.97
CA CYS A 7 4.58 -11.45 -9.45
C CYS A 7 4.73 -11.34 -10.98
N THR A 8 3.72 -10.84 -11.67
CA THR A 8 3.79 -10.60 -13.12
C THR A 8 4.64 -9.39 -13.49
N ARG A 9 5.07 -8.59 -12.49
CA ARG A 9 5.91 -7.39 -12.65
C ARG A 9 7.36 -7.65 -12.25
N GLY A 10 8.28 -6.84 -12.79
CA GLY A 10 9.71 -6.96 -12.58
C GLY A 10 10.34 -5.71 -11.95
N CYS A 11 9.75 -5.18 -10.87
CA CYS A 11 10.28 -4.00 -10.19
C CYS A 11 11.70 -4.26 -9.67
N ARG A 12 12.64 -3.37 -10.01
CA ARG A 12 14.07 -3.57 -9.76
C ARG A 12 14.50 -3.42 -8.28
N PHE A 13 13.59 -3.07 -7.41
CA PHE A 13 13.79 -3.01 -5.97
C PHE A 13 13.27 -4.25 -5.22
N CYS A 14 12.41 -5.05 -5.86
CA CYS A 14 11.60 -6.07 -5.21
C CYS A 14 12.23 -7.46 -5.31
N MET A 15 12.29 -8.19 -4.19
CA MET A 15 12.84 -9.55 -4.12
C MET A 15 11.82 -10.63 -4.51
N VAL A 16 10.56 -10.28 -4.75
CA VAL A 16 9.53 -11.23 -5.17
C VAL A 16 9.90 -11.80 -6.54
N LYS A 17 9.69 -13.10 -6.69
CA LYS A 17 9.95 -13.82 -7.95
C LYS A 17 9.09 -13.23 -9.07
N SER A 18 9.73 -12.77 -10.15
CA SER A 18 9.03 -12.33 -11.35
C SER A 18 8.72 -13.50 -12.26
N GLY A 19 7.51 -13.57 -12.80
CA GLY A 19 7.08 -14.64 -13.70
C GLY A 19 5.59 -14.59 -13.99
N ASN A 20 5.09 -15.61 -14.69
CA ASN A 20 3.65 -15.74 -14.97
C ASN A 20 3.09 -16.93 -14.19
N PRO A 21 2.16 -16.71 -13.24
CA PRO A 21 1.48 -17.78 -12.51
C PRO A 21 0.41 -18.52 -13.32
N HIS A 22 0.18 -18.14 -14.58
CA HIS A 22 -0.76 -18.78 -15.51
C HIS A 22 -2.20 -18.92 -14.98
N GLY A 23 -2.69 -17.90 -14.32
CA GLY A 23 -4.07 -17.88 -13.77
C GLY A 23 -4.29 -18.76 -12.54
N VAL A 24 -3.26 -19.45 -12.04
CA VAL A 24 -3.40 -20.30 -10.85
C VAL A 24 -3.76 -19.45 -9.63
N LEU A 25 -4.84 -19.83 -8.95
CA LEU A 25 -5.38 -19.13 -7.78
C LEU A 25 -6.02 -20.14 -6.82
N ASP A 26 -5.71 -20.04 -5.53
CA ASP A 26 -6.40 -20.80 -4.49
C ASP A 26 -7.72 -20.11 -4.13
N ILE A 27 -8.83 -20.62 -4.65
CA ILE A 27 -10.19 -20.08 -4.41
C ILE A 27 -10.60 -20.15 -2.94
N PHE A 28 -9.94 -20.97 -2.11
CA PHE A 28 -10.20 -21.09 -0.68
C PHE A 28 -9.29 -20.17 0.16
N GLU A 29 -8.30 -19.50 -0.43
CA GLU A 29 -7.40 -18.58 0.30
C GLU A 29 -8.17 -17.51 1.10
N PRO A 30 -9.25 -16.87 0.60
CA PRO A 30 -10.02 -15.90 1.38
C PRO A 30 -10.55 -16.45 2.70
N VAL A 31 -11.06 -17.67 2.71
CA VAL A 31 -11.59 -18.31 3.92
C VAL A 31 -10.46 -18.69 4.86
N LYS A 32 -9.40 -19.32 4.35
CA LYS A 32 -8.21 -19.70 5.12
C LYS A 32 -7.56 -18.50 5.80
N VAL A 33 -7.47 -17.36 5.11
CA VAL A 33 -6.94 -16.12 5.67
C VAL A 33 -7.82 -15.59 6.79
N ALA A 34 -9.15 -15.60 6.60
CA ALA A 34 -10.09 -15.14 7.62
C ALA A 34 -10.05 -16.03 8.89
N GLU A 35 -9.93 -17.34 8.72
CA GLU A 35 -9.75 -18.30 9.83
C GLU A 35 -8.44 -18.04 10.59
N ALA A 36 -7.31 -17.93 9.86
CA ALA A 36 -6.02 -17.67 10.47
C ALA A 36 -5.99 -16.34 11.27
N ILE A 37 -6.63 -15.28 10.74
CA ILE A 37 -6.73 -13.99 11.44
C ILE A 37 -7.53 -14.14 12.74
N ALA A 38 -8.64 -14.87 12.70
CA ALA A 38 -9.48 -15.13 13.87
C ALA A 38 -8.74 -15.97 14.92
N ASP A 39 -8.08 -17.05 14.51
CA ASP A 39 -7.33 -17.95 15.40
C ASP A 39 -6.15 -17.23 16.09
N LEU A 40 -5.51 -16.28 15.40
CA LEU A 40 -4.45 -15.43 15.95
C LEU A 40 -4.97 -14.27 16.80
N GLY A 41 -6.28 -14.03 16.84
CA GLY A 41 -6.89 -12.95 17.61
C GLY A 41 -6.45 -11.55 17.14
N LEU A 42 -6.17 -11.38 15.85
CA LEU A 42 -5.67 -10.12 15.31
C LEU A 42 -6.80 -9.10 15.21
N ARG A 43 -6.52 -7.88 15.64
CA ARG A 43 -7.46 -6.75 15.62
C ARG A 43 -7.20 -5.77 14.48
N TYR A 44 -6.01 -5.78 13.93
CA TYR A 44 -5.56 -5.01 12.78
C TYR A 44 -4.74 -5.94 11.88
N VAL A 45 -5.02 -5.93 10.58
CA VAL A 45 -4.30 -6.77 9.62
C VAL A 45 -3.93 -5.96 8.38
N VAL A 46 -2.70 -6.17 7.90
CA VAL A 46 -2.23 -5.63 6.63
C VAL A 46 -2.13 -6.78 5.63
N ILE A 47 -2.92 -6.70 4.59
CA ILE A 47 -3.01 -7.70 3.54
C ILE A 47 -2.37 -7.14 2.28
N THR A 48 -1.39 -7.85 1.75
CA THR A 48 -0.68 -7.50 0.51
C THR A 48 -0.89 -8.58 -0.54
N SER A 49 -0.52 -8.30 -1.77
CA SER A 49 -0.43 -9.31 -2.83
C SER A 49 0.78 -9.08 -3.71
N VAL A 50 1.03 -10.03 -4.62
CA VAL A 50 1.78 -9.82 -5.84
C VAL A 50 0.91 -9.19 -6.92
N ASP A 51 1.50 -8.58 -7.96
CA ASP A 51 0.73 -8.21 -9.16
C ASP A 51 0.37 -9.47 -9.95
N ARG A 52 -0.88 -9.53 -10.39
CA ARG A 52 -1.47 -10.67 -11.10
C ARG A 52 -2.11 -10.21 -12.42
N ASP A 53 -1.29 -9.57 -13.29
CA ASP A 53 -1.74 -9.15 -14.64
C ASP A 53 -2.17 -10.34 -15.52
N ASP A 54 -1.91 -11.57 -15.09
CA ASP A 54 -2.37 -12.81 -15.71
C ASP A 54 -3.82 -13.15 -15.38
N LEU A 55 -4.45 -12.47 -14.41
CA LEU A 55 -5.87 -12.58 -14.09
C LEU A 55 -6.67 -11.47 -14.79
N PRO A 56 -7.91 -11.74 -15.22
CA PRO A 56 -8.72 -10.76 -15.93
C PRO A 56 -8.97 -9.44 -15.18
N ASP A 57 -8.97 -9.50 -13.85
CA ASP A 57 -9.23 -8.37 -12.95
C ASP A 57 -8.04 -8.03 -12.06
N GLY A 58 -6.84 -8.53 -12.39
CA GLY A 58 -5.65 -8.32 -11.58
C GLY A 58 -5.75 -8.88 -10.14
N GLY A 59 -6.77 -9.71 -9.85
CA GLY A 59 -7.05 -10.26 -8.53
C GLY A 59 -7.94 -9.39 -7.63
N ALA A 60 -8.64 -8.41 -8.18
CA ALA A 60 -9.50 -7.50 -7.43
C ALA A 60 -10.65 -8.24 -6.72
N ASP A 61 -11.30 -9.21 -7.38
CA ASP A 61 -12.34 -10.05 -6.78
C ASP A 61 -11.80 -10.92 -5.64
N HIS A 62 -10.55 -11.37 -5.75
CA HIS A 62 -9.89 -12.14 -4.70
C HIS A 62 -9.63 -11.29 -3.45
N PHE A 63 -9.15 -10.04 -3.62
CA PHE A 63 -9.05 -9.07 -2.54
C PHE A 63 -10.40 -8.81 -1.88
N ALA A 64 -11.42 -8.50 -2.68
CA ALA A 64 -12.75 -8.22 -2.19
C ALA A 64 -13.35 -9.41 -1.42
N SER A 65 -13.15 -10.63 -1.91
CA SER A 65 -13.59 -11.87 -1.26
C SER A 65 -12.88 -12.10 0.07
N THR A 66 -11.58 -11.81 0.13
CA THR A 66 -10.78 -11.91 1.36
C THR A 66 -11.27 -10.91 2.41
N ILE A 67 -11.45 -9.65 2.05
CA ILE A 67 -11.97 -8.61 2.95
C ILE A 67 -13.35 -9.02 3.49
N ARG A 68 -14.26 -9.45 2.60
CA ARG A 68 -15.60 -9.90 3.00
C ARG A 68 -15.56 -11.12 3.90
N ALA A 69 -14.66 -12.08 3.67
CA ALA A 69 -14.50 -13.26 4.51
C ALA A 69 -14.04 -12.87 5.93
N ILE A 70 -13.06 -11.97 6.05
CA ILE A 70 -12.60 -11.43 7.33
C ILE A 70 -13.76 -10.73 8.06
N LYS A 71 -14.46 -9.82 7.38
CA LYS A 71 -15.56 -9.06 7.98
C LYS A 71 -16.76 -9.92 8.38
N ARG A 72 -17.03 -11.01 7.69
CA ARG A 72 -18.05 -11.99 8.11
C ARG A 72 -17.63 -12.77 9.35
N ARG A 73 -16.33 -13.08 9.48
CA ARG A 73 -15.79 -13.85 10.61
C ARG A 73 -15.67 -12.99 11.86
N ASP A 74 -15.16 -11.75 11.69
CA ASP A 74 -15.04 -10.75 12.74
C ASP A 74 -15.16 -9.34 12.13
N PRO A 75 -16.31 -8.64 12.30
CA PRO A 75 -16.53 -7.32 11.75
C PRO A 75 -15.68 -6.23 12.40
N ASP A 76 -15.09 -6.48 13.57
CA ASP A 76 -14.28 -5.52 14.32
C ASP A 76 -12.81 -5.51 13.92
N VAL A 77 -12.36 -6.50 13.16
CA VAL A 77 -11.00 -6.51 12.61
C VAL A 77 -10.86 -5.34 11.64
N ILE A 78 -9.88 -4.48 11.88
CA ILE A 78 -9.50 -3.41 10.95
C ILE A 78 -8.66 -4.02 9.84
N THR A 79 -9.10 -3.82 8.60
CA THR A 79 -8.40 -4.32 7.41
C THR A 79 -7.72 -3.18 6.66
N GLU A 80 -6.41 -3.27 6.52
CA GLU A 80 -5.60 -2.51 5.58
C GLU A 80 -5.24 -3.43 4.42
N VAL A 81 -5.43 -2.97 3.18
CA VAL A 81 -5.04 -3.73 2.00
C VAL A 81 -4.06 -2.91 1.16
N LEU A 82 -2.91 -3.50 0.81
CA LEU A 82 -1.97 -2.94 -0.15
C LEU A 82 -2.23 -3.58 -1.51
N ILE A 83 -2.88 -2.82 -2.38
CA ILE A 83 -3.36 -3.28 -3.69
C ILE A 83 -2.35 -2.97 -4.81
N PRO A 84 -2.35 -3.75 -5.90
CA PRO A 84 -1.70 -3.38 -7.15
C PRO A 84 -2.46 -2.23 -7.84
N ASP A 85 -1.94 -1.78 -8.99
CA ASP A 85 -2.59 -0.72 -9.76
C ASP A 85 -3.72 -1.22 -10.68
N PHE A 86 -3.99 -2.52 -10.74
CA PHE A 86 -4.97 -3.15 -11.62
C PHE A 86 -4.91 -2.61 -13.07
N GLN A 87 -3.70 -2.28 -13.55
CA GLN A 87 -3.47 -1.69 -14.88
C GLN A 87 -4.29 -0.40 -15.14
N GLY A 88 -4.68 0.31 -14.08
CA GLY A 88 -5.49 1.53 -14.15
C GLY A 88 -7.00 1.28 -14.29
N ASN A 89 -7.47 0.03 -14.20
CA ASN A 89 -8.89 -0.30 -14.32
C ASN A 89 -9.67 0.09 -13.05
N LEU A 90 -10.51 1.11 -13.17
CA LEU A 90 -11.28 1.64 -12.03
C LEU A 90 -12.43 0.72 -11.59
N ASP A 91 -12.96 -0.14 -12.45
CA ASP A 91 -13.98 -1.12 -12.06
C ASP A 91 -13.38 -2.16 -11.10
N ASP A 92 -12.12 -2.51 -11.28
CA ASP A 92 -11.41 -3.42 -10.39
C ASP A 92 -11.05 -2.74 -9.06
N VAL A 93 -10.63 -1.47 -9.08
CA VAL A 93 -10.49 -0.67 -7.86
C VAL A 93 -11.81 -0.60 -7.08
N LYS A 94 -12.93 -0.39 -7.79
CA LYS A 94 -14.25 -0.32 -7.20
C LYS A 94 -14.65 -1.60 -6.48
N LYS A 95 -14.30 -2.79 -6.99
CA LYS A 95 -14.56 -4.08 -6.32
C LYS A 95 -13.95 -4.12 -4.91
N VAL A 96 -12.71 -3.63 -4.77
CA VAL A 96 -12.01 -3.56 -3.48
C VAL A 96 -12.65 -2.51 -2.56
N VAL A 97 -12.97 -1.33 -3.10
CA VAL A 97 -13.64 -0.24 -2.36
C VAL A 97 -15.01 -0.70 -1.83
N ASP A 98 -15.79 -1.42 -2.63
CA ASP A 98 -17.09 -1.96 -2.26
C ASP A 98 -17.03 -3.06 -1.18
N ALA A 99 -15.88 -3.72 -1.03
CA ALA A 99 -15.64 -4.66 0.07
C ALA A 99 -15.41 -3.96 1.42
N ARG A 100 -15.23 -2.63 1.43
CA ARG A 100 -15.15 -1.74 2.60
C ARG A 100 -14.02 -2.06 3.60
N PRO A 101 -12.77 -2.16 3.15
CA PRO A 101 -11.67 -2.11 4.10
C PRO A 101 -11.60 -0.72 4.73
N GLU A 102 -10.97 -0.59 5.88
CA GLU A 102 -10.78 0.71 6.52
C GLU A 102 -9.65 1.52 5.87
N VAL A 103 -8.63 0.84 5.36
CA VAL A 103 -7.47 1.46 4.70
C VAL A 103 -7.18 0.77 3.38
N ILE A 104 -7.01 1.55 2.33
CA ILE A 104 -6.48 1.07 1.05
C ILE A 104 -5.14 1.77 0.80
N ALA A 105 -4.09 0.97 0.70
CA ALA A 105 -2.76 1.41 0.37
C ALA A 105 -2.42 1.09 -1.10
N HIS A 106 -1.75 2.00 -1.76
CA HIS A 106 -1.05 1.78 -3.01
C HIS A 106 0.23 2.62 -3.03
N ASN A 107 1.37 1.98 -3.20
CA ASN A 107 2.65 2.66 -3.06
C ASN A 107 3.10 3.30 -4.37
N ILE A 108 3.56 4.56 -4.33
CA ILE A 108 4.29 5.15 -5.45
C ILE A 108 5.75 4.67 -5.52
N GLU A 109 6.26 4.09 -4.43
CA GLU A 109 7.56 3.46 -4.23
C GLU A 109 8.76 4.41 -4.30
N THR A 110 8.75 5.36 -5.21
CA THR A 110 9.82 6.36 -5.39
C THR A 110 9.26 7.63 -6.04
N THR A 111 10.12 8.61 -6.27
CA THR A 111 9.76 9.88 -6.91
C THR A 111 9.51 9.71 -8.41
N ARG A 112 8.80 10.66 -9.04
CA ARG A 112 8.46 10.67 -10.47
C ARG A 112 9.70 10.42 -11.35
N ARG A 113 10.79 11.14 -11.07
CA ARG A 113 12.05 11.05 -11.85
C ARG A 113 12.67 9.65 -11.82
N LEU A 114 12.55 8.93 -10.71
CA LEU A 114 13.18 7.62 -10.53
C LEU A 114 12.27 6.44 -10.88
N THR A 115 10.97 6.66 -11.09
CA THR A 115 9.99 5.58 -11.29
C THR A 115 10.42 4.62 -12.42
N SER A 116 10.80 5.13 -13.58
CA SER A 116 11.20 4.29 -14.73
C SER A 116 12.51 3.51 -14.49
N LEU A 117 13.34 3.93 -13.56
CA LEU A 117 14.59 3.26 -13.18
C LEU A 117 14.37 2.15 -12.13
N VAL A 118 13.31 2.28 -11.33
CA VAL A 118 13.11 1.49 -10.11
C VAL A 118 11.95 0.51 -10.25
N ARG A 119 10.85 0.94 -10.90
CA ARG A 119 9.63 0.14 -11.03
C ARG A 119 9.54 -0.57 -12.38
N ASP A 120 8.67 -1.56 -12.48
CA ASP A 120 8.26 -2.16 -13.75
C ASP A 120 7.67 -1.07 -14.68
N PRO A 121 7.94 -1.09 -15.99
CA PRO A 121 7.44 -0.07 -16.92
C PRO A 121 5.92 0.11 -16.93
N ARG A 122 5.16 -0.93 -16.56
CA ARG A 122 3.69 -0.89 -16.46
C ARG A 122 3.21 -0.18 -15.20
N ALA A 123 4.07 -0.04 -14.16
CA ALA A 123 3.76 0.61 -12.90
C ALA A 123 4.19 2.08 -12.93
N THR A 124 3.45 2.93 -13.64
CA THR A 124 3.81 4.34 -13.79
C THR A 124 3.46 5.17 -12.54
N TYR A 125 4.12 6.31 -12.39
CA TYR A 125 3.90 7.23 -11.28
C TYR A 125 2.47 7.83 -11.34
N GLU A 126 2.07 8.25 -12.53
CA GLU A 126 0.76 8.85 -12.79
C GLU A 126 -0.39 7.87 -12.53
N GLN A 127 -0.22 6.62 -12.96
CA GLN A 127 -1.21 5.57 -12.71
C GLN A 127 -1.39 5.34 -11.21
N SER A 128 -0.29 5.31 -10.44
CA SER A 128 -0.37 5.15 -8.99
C SER A 128 -1.12 6.28 -8.30
N LEU A 129 -0.90 7.54 -8.71
CA LEU A 129 -1.67 8.69 -8.20
C LEU A 129 -3.14 8.61 -8.61
N HIS A 130 -3.42 8.19 -9.85
CA HIS A 130 -4.78 8.02 -10.34
C HIS A 130 -5.55 6.98 -9.53
N ILE A 131 -4.95 5.84 -9.22
CA ILE A 131 -5.56 4.82 -8.35
C ILE A 131 -5.87 5.39 -6.97
N LEU A 132 -4.91 6.05 -6.33
CA LEU A 132 -5.10 6.64 -5.00
C LEU A 132 -6.23 7.68 -4.98
N LYS A 133 -6.27 8.55 -6.01
CA LYS A 133 -7.34 9.55 -6.15
C LYS A 133 -8.69 8.90 -6.37
N SER A 134 -8.79 7.89 -7.25
CA SER A 134 -10.05 7.22 -7.55
C SER A 134 -10.66 6.51 -6.33
N ILE A 135 -9.85 5.96 -5.44
CA ILE A 135 -10.33 5.38 -4.17
C ILE A 135 -11.07 6.45 -3.34
N LYS A 136 -10.51 7.65 -3.25
CA LYS A 136 -11.12 8.78 -2.51
C LYS A 136 -12.39 9.29 -3.18
N ASP A 137 -12.40 9.36 -4.50
CA ASP A 137 -13.58 9.80 -5.27
C ASP A 137 -14.72 8.77 -5.13
N LEU A 138 -14.42 7.47 -5.14
CA LEU A 138 -15.40 6.40 -4.94
C LEU A 138 -15.92 6.35 -3.49
N LYS A 139 -15.02 6.50 -2.50
CA LYS A 139 -15.39 6.38 -1.08
C LYS A 139 -14.52 7.28 -0.19
N PRO A 140 -14.90 8.55 0.02
CA PRO A 140 -14.13 9.51 0.81
C PRO A 140 -13.82 9.06 2.25
N SER A 141 -14.62 8.15 2.80
CA SER A 141 -14.45 7.66 4.18
C SER A 141 -13.31 6.67 4.37
N ILE A 142 -12.82 6.03 3.29
CA ILE A 142 -11.67 5.12 3.33
C ILE A 142 -10.39 5.95 3.48
N TYR A 143 -9.52 5.51 4.39
CA TYR A 143 -8.19 6.10 4.50
C TYR A 143 -7.29 5.56 3.39
N THR A 144 -6.62 6.46 2.67
CA THR A 144 -5.64 6.08 1.65
C THR A 144 -4.23 6.22 2.22
N LYS A 145 -3.35 5.30 1.82
CA LYS A 145 -1.96 5.23 2.27
C LYS A 145 -1.03 5.03 1.09
N SER A 146 0.15 5.64 1.15
CA SER A 146 1.23 5.41 0.20
C SER A 146 2.59 5.37 0.88
N SER A 147 3.58 4.83 0.19
CA SER A 147 4.95 4.69 0.69
C SER A 147 5.97 5.16 -0.34
N ILE A 148 7.06 5.74 0.17
CA ILE A 148 8.25 6.11 -0.61
C ILE A 148 9.47 5.45 0.03
N MET A 149 10.25 4.73 -0.77
CA MET A 149 11.57 4.24 -0.38
C MET A 149 12.59 5.36 -0.60
N MET A 150 13.41 5.60 0.42
CA MET A 150 14.44 6.63 0.44
C MET A 150 15.83 6.02 0.22
N GLY A 151 16.72 6.77 -0.43
CA GLY A 151 18.09 6.35 -0.69
C GLY A 151 18.31 5.70 -2.05
N LEU A 152 17.40 5.95 -3.01
CA LEU A 152 17.50 5.52 -4.40
C LEU A 152 18.13 6.59 -5.32
N GLY A 153 18.51 7.76 -4.79
CA GLY A 153 19.07 8.90 -5.52
C GLY A 153 18.06 10.01 -5.80
N GLU A 154 16.97 10.05 -5.03
CA GLU A 154 16.03 11.15 -5.01
C GLU A 154 16.67 12.42 -4.45
N LEU A 155 16.30 13.57 -5.02
CA LEU A 155 16.64 14.87 -4.47
C LEU A 155 15.51 15.35 -3.55
N GLU A 156 15.83 16.20 -2.58
CA GLU A 156 14.81 16.74 -1.66
C GLU A 156 13.64 17.41 -2.38
N PRO A 157 13.83 18.23 -3.44
CA PRO A 157 12.70 18.78 -4.22
C PRO A 157 11.83 17.70 -4.86
N ASP A 158 12.42 16.56 -5.30
CA ASP A 158 11.66 15.43 -5.86
C ASP A 158 10.73 14.81 -4.81
N VAL A 159 11.25 14.62 -3.57
CA VAL A 159 10.49 14.05 -2.45
C VAL A 159 9.35 14.98 -2.04
N ILE A 160 9.63 16.28 -1.91
CA ILE A 160 8.60 17.29 -1.59
C ILE A 160 7.52 17.33 -2.68
N SER A 161 7.91 17.26 -3.95
CA SER A 161 6.95 17.19 -5.07
C SER A 161 6.09 15.94 -4.96
N ALA A 162 6.68 14.77 -4.68
CA ALA A 162 5.94 13.52 -4.50
C ALA A 162 4.94 13.58 -3.32
N MET A 163 5.33 14.20 -2.21
CA MET A 163 4.43 14.44 -1.09
C MET A 163 3.24 15.34 -1.48
N LYS A 164 3.49 16.42 -2.23
CA LYS A 164 2.45 17.33 -2.72
C LYS A 164 1.50 16.61 -3.69
N ASP A 165 2.04 15.81 -4.61
CA ASP A 165 1.24 15.01 -5.56
C ASP A 165 0.34 14.00 -4.81
N LEU A 166 0.86 13.33 -3.77
CA LEU A 166 0.08 12.44 -2.91
C LEU A 166 -1.02 13.19 -2.15
N ARG A 167 -0.73 14.40 -1.64
CA ARG A 167 -1.76 15.24 -0.99
C ARG A 167 -2.83 15.72 -1.98
N ALA A 168 -2.45 16.05 -3.22
CA ALA A 168 -3.41 16.38 -4.28
C ALA A 168 -4.30 15.18 -4.65
N ALA A 169 -3.80 13.95 -4.50
CA ALA A 169 -4.58 12.72 -4.60
C ALA A 169 -5.36 12.38 -3.30
N ASP A 170 -5.34 13.25 -2.29
CA ASP A 170 -6.04 13.12 -1.01
C ASP A 170 -5.56 11.92 -0.16
N VAL A 171 -4.27 11.57 -0.30
CA VAL A 171 -3.65 10.51 0.50
C VAL A 171 -3.53 10.96 1.95
N SER A 172 -4.03 10.14 2.87
CA SER A 172 -4.11 10.46 4.30
C SER A 172 -2.86 10.04 5.07
N ILE A 173 -2.20 8.97 4.64
CA ILE A 173 -1.12 8.32 5.40
C ILE A 173 0.10 8.16 4.50
N LEU A 174 1.26 8.58 5.00
CA LEU A 174 2.53 8.43 4.30
C LEU A 174 3.53 7.63 5.13
N THR A 175 4.23 6.71 4.48
CA THR A 175 5.39 6.04 5.08
C THR A 175 6.65 6.31 4.28
N LEU A 176 7.74 6.65 4.97
CA LEU A 176 9.07 6.88 4.40
C LEU A 176 10.05 5.92 5.06
N GLY A 177 10.67 5.03 4.28
CA GLY A 177 11.59 4.03 4.80
C GLY A 177 12.85 3.90 3.95
N GLN A 178 13.97 3.54 4.57
CA GLN A 178 15.22 3.33 3.84
C GLN A 178 15.10 2.14 2.89
N TYR A 179 15.46 2.36 1.63
CA TYR A 179 15.67 1.27 0.68
C TYR A 179 16.87 0.43 1.11
N LEU A 180 16.66 -0.86 1.23
CA LEU A 180 17.72 -1.85 1.48
C LEU A 180 17.79 -2.77 0.27
N ARG A 181 18.95 -2.80 -0.38
CA ARG A 181 19.17 -3.61 -1.59
C ARG A 181 19.06 -5.11 -1.30
N PRO A 182 18.09 -5.83 -1.87
CA PRO A 182 17.90 -7.25 -1.55
C PRO A 182 19.05 -8.14 -2.05
N SER A 183 19.58 -7.88 -3.25
CA SER A 183 20.71 -8.61 -3.83
C SER A 183 21.48 -7.76 -4.85
N LYS A 184 22.62 -8.25 -5.33
CA LYS A 184 23.45 -7.54 -6.32
C LYS A 184 22.73 -7.27 -7.66
N GLY A 185 21.68 -8.02 -7.98
CA GLY A 185 20.87 -7.83 -9.21
C GLY A 185 19.87 -6.68 -9.13
N HIS A 186 19.60 -6.12 -7.93
CA HIS A 186 18.65 -5.03 -7.71
C HIS A 186 19.32 -3.66 -7.80
N VAL A 187 18.52 -2.61 -7.85
CA VAL A 187 18.99 -1.21 -7.85
C VAL A 187 19.95 -1.00 -6.66
N PRO A 188 21.13 -0.42 -6.87
CA PRO A 188 22.05 -0.12 -5.78
C PRO A 188 21.45 0.95 -4.86
N VAL A 189 21.82 0.91 -3.57
CA VAL A 189 21.56 2.01 -2.64
C VAL A 189 22.44 3.18 -3.05
N SER A 190 21.86 4.34 -3.28
CA SER A 190 22.60 5.58 -3.56
C SER A 190 23.11 6.21 -2.28
N GLU A 191 22.29 6.19 -1.23
CA GLU A 191 22.60 6.81 0.05
C GLU A 191 21.85 6.10 1.19
N TYR A 192 22.48 6.04 2.37
CA TYR A 192 21.80 5.72 3.63
C TYR A 192 21.50 7.02 4.36
N LEU A 193 20.22 7.38 4.45
CA LEU A 193 19.80 8.62 5.10
C LEU A 193 19.98 8.50 6.62
N SER A 194 20.40 9.62 7.24
CA SER A 194 20.46 9.70 8.70
C SER A 194 19.05 9.76 9.32
N PRO A 195 18.89 9.36 10.59
CA PRO A 195 17.62 9.50 11.31
C PRO A 195 17.07 10.94 11.31
N GLU A 196 17.95 11.94 11.37
CA GLU A 196 17.58 13.36 11.35
C GLU A 196 16.96 13.77 10.01
N ARG A 197 17.44 13.21 8.89
CA ARG A 197 16.84 13.45 7.58
C ARG A 197 15.46 12.81 7.46
N PHE A 198 15.24 11.62 8.03
CA PHE A 198 13.90 11.02 8.11
C PHE A 198 12.96 11.88 8.96
N GLU A 199 13.45 12.43 10.07
CA GLU A 199 12.68 13.32 10.93
C GLU A 199 12.33 14.63 10.20
N HIS A 200 13.26 15.22 9.45
CA HIS A 200 13.00 16.38 8.60
C HIS A 200 11.87 16.10 7.60
N TYR A 201 11.92 14.97 6.87
CA TYR A 201 10.84 14.61 5.95
C TYR A 201 9.52 14.33 6.67
N ARG A 202 9.54 13.81 7.88
CA ARG A 202 8.33 13.63 8.70
C ARG A 202 7.66 14.98 8.95
N HIS A 203 8.40 15.98 9.42
CA HIS A 203 7.88 17.32 9.66
C HIS A 203 7.31 17.97 8.39
N LEU A 204 8.03 17.91 7.27
CA LEU A 204 7.56 18.43 6.00
C LEU A 204 6.23 17.78 5.57
N ALA A 205 6.10 16.46 5.73
CA ALA A 205 4.88 15.77 5.40
C ALA A 205 3.72 16.16 6.34
N GLU A 206 3.96 16.32 7.64
CA GLU A 206 2.97 16.79 8.60
C GLU A 206 2.49 18.22 8.26
N GLU A 207 3.41 19.12 7.92
CA GLU A 207 3.08 20.48 7.45
C GLU A 207 2.24 20.49 6.16
N LEU A 208 2.45 19.51 5.27
CA LEU A 208 1.63 19.33 4.07
C LEU A 208 0.24 18.75 4.38
N GLY A 209 -0.05 18.39 5.64
CA GLY A 209 -1.36 17.96 6.09
C GLY A 209 -1.64 16.47 5.93
N PHE A 210 -0.63 15.59 5.91
CA PHE A 210 -0.86 14.17 6.09
C PHE A 210 -1.41 13.90 7.51
N LEU A 211 -2.41 13.04 7.60
CA LEU A 211 -3.05 12.69 8.87
C LEU A 211 -2.10 11.89 9.77
N TYR A 212 -1.26 11.07 9.18
CA TYR A 212 -0.24 10.28 9.86
C TYR A 212 0.99 10.09 8.96
N VAL A 213 2.16 10.22 9.55
CA VAL A 213 3.44 10.01 8.87
C VAL A 213 4.33 9.09 9.71
N ALA A 214 4.73 7.96 9.14
CA ALA A 214 5.80 7.14 9.68
C ALA A 214 7.05 7.35 8.81
N SER A 215 8.13 7.83 9.42
CA SER A 215 9.38 8.10 8.71
C SER A 215 10.57 7.63 9.54
N GLY A 216 11.42 6.80 8.94
CA GLY A 216 12.61 6.29 9.64
C GLY A 216 13.30 5.16 8.90
N PRO A 217 14.56 4.86 9.24
CA PRO A 217 15.38 3.87 8.51
C PRO A 217 14.76 2.47 8.51
N PHE A 218 14.02 2.09 9.55
CA PHE A 218 13.39 0.77 9.68
C PHE A 218 11.89 0.75 9.37
N VAL A 219 11.32 1.89 8.97
CA VAL A 219 9.92 1.96 8.56
C VAL A 219 9.70 1.14 7.30
N ARG A 220 8.60 0.43 7.25
CA ARG A 220 8.10 -0.33 6.08
C ARG A 220 6.65 0.06 5.82
N SER A 221 6.15 -0.21 4.63
CA SER A 221 4.75 0.08 4.27
C SER A 221 3.73 -0.58 5.21
N SER A 222 4.10 -1.67 5.87
CA SER A 222 3.28 -2.39 6.86
C SER A 222 3.76 -2.17 8.31
N TYR A 223 4.47 -1.09 8.61
CA TYR A 223 5.05 -0.85 9.93
C TYR A 223 3.99 -0.54 10.99
N ARG A 224 4.09 -1.23 12.13
CA ARG A 224 3.12 -1.23 13.23
C ARG A 224 2.87 0.11 13.93
N ALA A 225 3.77 1.09 13.83
CA ALA A 225 3.58 2.38 14.52
C ALA A 225 2.30 3.11 14.10
N GLY A 226 1.87 2.95 12.84
CA GLY A 226 0.61 3.50 12.34
C GLY A 226 -0.63 2.74 12.83
N GLU A 227 -0.50 1.46 13.17
CA GLU A 227 -1.63 0.61 13.57
C GLU A 227 -2.32 1.16 14.81
N PHE A 228 -1.59 1.50 15.87
CA PHE A 228 -2.17 2.02 17.11
C PHE A 228 -2.89 3.35 16.92
N PHE A 229 -2.30 4.27 16.14
CA PHE A 229 -2.93 5.55 15.84
C PHE A 229 -4.19 5.36 15.00
N LEU A 230 -4.11 4.57 13.94
CA LEU A 230 -5.22 4.30 13.04
C LEU A 230 -6.32 3.50 13.74
N GLU A 231 -5.97 2.51 14.54
CA GLU A 231 -6.93 1.75 15.34
C GLU A 231 -7.72 2.68 16.26
N ALA A 232 -7.03 3.55 17.00
CA ALA A 232 -7.68 4.52 17.88
C ALA A 232 -8.60 5.47 17.12
N LEU A 233 -8.14 6.00 15.98
CA LEU A 233 -8.91 6.92 15.15
C LEU A 233 -10.15 6.25 14.53
N ILE A 234 -9.99 5.05 13.96
CA ILE A 234 -11.08 4.31 13.31
C ILE A 234 -12.12 3.88 14.33
N ARG A 235 -11.69 3.36 15.49
CA ARG A 235 -12.62 2.97 16.58
C ARG A 235 -13.39 4.17 17.13
N LYS A 236 -12.73 5.32 17.33
CA LYS A 236 -13.40 6.56 17.75
C LYS A 236 -14.47 6.97 16.74
N LYS A 237 -14.17 6.90 15.43
CA LYS A 237 -15.11 7.26 14.37
C LYS A 237 -16.30 6.29 14.29
N LYS A 238 -16.09 4.99 14.49
CA LYS A 238 -17.18 3.99 14.56
C LYS A 238 -18.13 4.27 15.74
N LEU A 239 -17.59 4.65 16.90
CA LEU A 239 -18.41 5.00 18.09
C LEU A 239 -19.26 6.24 17.86
N THR A 240 -18.73 7.28 17.20
CA THR A 240 -19.49 8.52 16.93
C THR A 240 -20.52 8.37 15.80
N ALA A 241 -20.39 7.39 14.92
CA ALA A 241 -21.36 7.13 13.85
C ALA A 241 -22.56 6.27 14.30
N ASN A 242 -22.46 5.60 15.45
CA ASN A 242 -23.50 4.74 16.02
C ASN A 242 -24.35 5.44 17.12
N ASN A 243 -24.03 6.71 17.42
CA ASN A 243 -24.79 7.62 18.29
C ASN A 243 -25.51 8.69 17.46
#